data_2694f50e3bbdee98d66f9ba73dadf277
#
_entry.id   2694f50e3bbdee98d66f9ba73dadf277
#
_cell.length_a   1.000
_cell.length_b   1.000
_cell.length_c   1.000
_cell.angle_alpha   90.00
_cell.angle_beta   90.00
_cell.angle_gamma   90.00
#
_symmetry.space_group_name_H-M   'P 1'
#
loop_
_entity.id
_entity.type
_entity.pdbx_description
1 polymer ?
#
loop_
_entity_poly.entity_id
_entity_poly.type
_entity_poly.pdbx_seq_one_letter_code
_entity_poly.pdbx_strand_id
1 'polypeptide(L)'
;MKKDAIRREFFRLRLSRNSYSQCKKVLKEKYDYEVTIRTPKGWRKRMESDNWDLRDKSTKPKTIRYKFSNEERKEIISLRNKTGYSSHQIRIKLEEKGIVMSESFIKKIIKKGGLSRGNKMEGTRLKWVRFERDNPNSMWQLDGTEMDDGDWVLPVEDDCSRYCVIIKKFKHMTTVKVIEVLEEAIAIHRKPREILTDNGSEFGGTSKESEFDKWCEKQNIIHIRSGVHKPTTVGKVSAIQQTIKRELSYCNNDLEAWRMR
;
A
#
# COMPACT_ATOMS: atom_id res chain seq x y z
N MET A 1 7.11 38.61 -11.14
CA MET A 1 8.03 39.24 -10.15
C MET A 1 7.59 38.89 -8.72
N LYS A 2 8.49 38.75 -7.74
CA LYS A 2 8.11 38.46 -6.34
C LYS A 2 7.45 39.68 -5.72
N LYS A 3 6.37 39.49 -4.95
CA LYS A 3 5.60 40.59 -4.31
C LYS A 3 6.42 41.48 -3.39
N ASP A 4 7.48 40.95 -2.79
CA ASP A 4 8.43 41.71 -1.97
C ASP A 4 9.20 42.76 -2.77
N ALA A 5 9.58 42.46 -4.01
CA ALA A 5 10.26 43.42 -4.87
C ALA A 5 9.33 44.60 -5.27
N ILE A 6 8.04 44.31 -5.56
CA ILE A 6 7.04 45.36 -5.84
C ILE A 6 6.84 46.29 -4.63
N ARG A 7 6.80 45.71 -3.44
CA ARG A 7 6.69 46.50 -2.18
C ARG A 7 7.92 47.35 -1.94
N ARG A 8 9.14 46.86 -2.20
CA ARG A 8 10.38 47.66 -2.10
C ARG A 8 10.34 48.84 -3.07
N GLU A 9 9.94 48.61 -4.32
CA GLU A 9 9.84 49.69 -5.31
C GLU A 9 8.77 50.71 -4.92
N PHE A 10 7.63 50.29 -4.37
CA PHE A 10 6.63 51.18 -3.84
C PHE A 10 7.23 52.11 -2.77
N PHE A 11 8.00 51.57 -1.82
CA PHE A 11 8.61 52.39 -0.76
C PHE A 11 9.71 53.30 -1.27
N ARG A 12 10.49 52.86 -2.28
CA ARG A 12 11.47 53.70 -2.95
C ARG A 12 10.78 54.92 -3.60
N LEU A 13 9.67 54.72 -4.31
CA LEU A 13 8.88 55.79 -4.89
C LEU A 13 8.32 56.74 -3.81
N ARG A 14 7.86 56.20 -2.68
CA ARG A 14 7.39 57.03 -1.54
C ARG A 14 8.48 57.89 -0.92
N LEU A 15 9.69 57.35 -0.79
CA LEU A 15 10.86 58.10 -0.31
C LEU A 15 11.22 59.26 -1.25
N SER A 16 10.99 59.07 -2.57
CA SER A 16 11.12 60.14 -3.57
C SER A 16 9.92 61.11 -3.61
N ARG A 17 9.13 61.16 -2.53
CA ARG A 17 7.96 62.08 -2.32
C ARG A 17 6.79 61.89 -3.30
N ASN A 18 6.73 60.78 -4.09
CA ASN A 18 5.58 60.49 -4.94
C ASN A 18 4.30 60.24 -4.12
N SER A 19 3.15 60.70 -4.58
CA SER A 19 1.86 60.43 -3.97
C SER A 19 1.48 58.95 -4.15
N TYR A 20 0.52 58.45 -3.35
CA TYR A 20 0.02 57.07 -3.51
C TYR A 20 -0.55 56.79 -4.93
N SER A 21 -1.19 57.80 -5.52
CA SER A 21 -1.75 57.67 -6.90
C SER A 21 -0.64 57.58 -7.95
N GLN A 22 0.42 58.39 -7.80
CA GLN A 22 1.60 58.29 -8.66
C GLN A 22 2.32 56.97 -8.52
N CYS A 23 2.53 56.48 -7.29
CA CYS A 23 3.11 55.18 -7.06
C CYS A 23 2.27 54.06 -7.72
N LYS A 24 0.95 54.12 -7.62
CA LYS A 24 0.04 53.15 -8.28
C LYS A 24 0.24 53.16 -9.79
N LYS A 25 0.31 54.33 -10.40
CA LYS A 25 0.49 54.52 -11.84
C LYS A 25 1.83 53.87 -12.30
N VAL A 26 2.91 54.20 -11.63
CA VAL A 26 4.24 53.64 -11.93
C VAL A 26 4.27 52.12 -11.75
N LEU A 27 3.66 51.58 -10.72
CA LEU A 27 3.61 50.13 -10.49
C LEU A 27 2.83 49.40 -11.59
N LYS A 28 1.75 50.02 -12.12
CA LYS A 28 0.98 49.48 -13.23
C LYS A 28 1.78 49.55 -14.55
N GLU A 29 2.37 50.69 -14.85
CA GLU A 29 3.11 50.91 -16.11
C GLU A 29 4.39 50.08 -16.18
N LYS A 30 5.15 49.99 -15.09
CA LYS A 30 6.48 49.35 -15.09
C LYS A 30 6.42 47.87 -14.83
N TYR A 31 5.45 47.39 -14.07
CA TYR A 31 5.39 46.01 -13.57
C TYR A 31 4.10 45.28 -13.88
N ASP A 32 3.20 45.92 -14.58
CA ASP A 32 1.82 45.42 -14.85
C ASP A 32 1.13 44.95 -13.54
N TYR A 33 1.37 45.69 -12.46
CA TYR A 33 0.86 45.35 -11.14
C TYR A 33 -0.21 46.34 -10.69
N GLU A 34 -1.47 45.90 -10.77
CA GLU A 34 -2.59 46.73 -10.39
C GLU A 34 -2.97 46.57 -8.91
N VAL A 35 -3.05 47.69 -8.21
CA VAL A 35 -3.44 47.73 -6.80
C VAL A 35 -4.39 48.87 -6.51
N THR A 36 -5.26 48.69 -5.52
CA THR A 36 -6.05 49.77 -4.94
C THR A 36 -5.20 50.61 -3.99
N ILE A 37 -5.52 51.90 -3.78
CA ILE A 37 -4.79 52.76 -2.86
C ILE A 37 -4.78 52.22 -1.38
N ARG A 38 -5.80 51.44 -1.03
CA ARG A 38 -5.91 50.79 0.30
C ARG A 38 -4.75 49.80 0.55
N THR A 39 -4.35 49.08 -0.48
CA THR A 39 -3.29 48.05 -0.37
C THR A 39 -1.93 48.65 -0.02
N PRO A 40 -1.40 49.66 -0.69
CA PRO A 40 -0.16 50.33 -0.29
C PRO A 40 -0.20 51.00 1.08
N LYS A 41 -1.34 51.59 1.49
CA LYS A 41 -1.53 52.10 2.86
C LYS A 41 -1.43 50.98 3.89
N GLY A 42 -2.00 49.81 3.60
CA GLY A 42 -1.87 48.62 4.46
C GLY A 42 -0.44 48.11 4.52
N TRP A 43 0.33 48.15 3.43
CA TRP A 43 1.75 47.78 3.41
C TRP A 43 2.55 48.67 4.37
N ARG A 44 2.34 49.98 4.31
CA ARG A 44 3.02 50.95 5.21
C ARG A 44 2.73 50.62 6.67
N LYS A 45 1.46 50.52 7.05
CA LYS A 45 1.06 50.21 8.44
C LYS A 45 1.69 48.90 8.92
N ARG A 46 1.72 47.88 8.07
CA ARG A 46 2.30 46.59 8.42
C ARG A 46 3.82 46.66 8.59
N MET A 47 4.49 47.41 7.74
CA MET A 47 5.95 47.57 7.83
C MET A 47 6.39 48.28 9.08
N GLU A 48 5.69 49.35 9.45
CA GLU A 48 5.94 50.10 10.66
C GLU A 48 5.77 49.21 11.92
N SER A 49 4.82 48.24 11.88
CA SER A 49 4.58 47.29 12.98
C SER A 49 5.53 46.07 12.98
N ASP A 50 6.11 45.70 11.84
CA ASP A 50 6.86 44.44 11.65
C ASP A 50 8.35 44.67 11.34
N ASN A 51 8.91 45.75 11.83
CA ASN A 51 10.33 46.09 11.67
C ASN A 51 10.80 46.00 10.17
N TRP A 52 10.00 46.57 9.26
CA TRP A 52 10.27 46.64 7.82
C TRP A 52 10.34 45.31 7.08
N ASP A 53 9.74 44.23 7.62
CA ASP A 53 9.65 42.94 6.90
C ASP A 53 8.61 43.01 5.76
N LEU A 54 9.10 42.93 4.50
CA LEU A 54 8.32 43.00 3.29
C LEU A 54 7.81 41.65 2.80
N ARG A 55 8.22 40.57 3.42
CA ARG A 55 7.83 39.20 3.00
C ARG A 55 6.36 38.92 3.27
N ASP A 56 5.77 38.03 2.50
CA ASP A 56 4.43 37.57 2.79
C ASP A 56 4.42 36.77 4.09
N LYS A 57 3.50 37.12 4.99
CA LYS A 57 3.25 36.31 6.17
C LYS A 57 2.49 35.05 5.81
N SER A 58 2.76 34.00 6.56
CA SER A 58 2.00 32.76 6.42
C SER A 58 0.50 33.02 6.67
N THR A 59 -0.33 32.52 5.75
CA THR A 59 -1.80 32.56 5.88
C THR A 59 -2.32 31.37 6.71
N LYS A 60 -1.43 30.50 7.19
CA LYS A 60 -1.82 29.37 8.03
C LYS A 60 -2.37 29.86 9.35
N PRO A 61 -3.45 29.26 9.88
CA PRO A 61 -3.95 29.56 11.20
C PRO A 61 -2.84 29.42 12.26
N LYS A 62 -2.73 30.36 13.18
CA LYS A 62 -1.76 30.30 14.30
C LYS A 62 -2.03 29.09 15.20
N THR A 63 -3.30 28.76 15.40
CA THR A 63 -3.74 27.61 16.16
C THR A 63 -4.46 26.64 15.22
N ILE A 64 -3.86 25.47 15.00
CA ILE A 64 -4.47 24.41 14.20
C ILE A 64 -5.25 23.50 15.15
N ARG A 65 -6.57 23.46 14.99
CA ARG A 65 -7.42 22.51 15.71
C ARG A 65 -7.32 21.16 15.00
N TYR A 66 -6.77 20.17 15.68
CA TYR A 66 -6.69 18.81 15.16
C TYR A 66 -7.93 18.03 15.62
N LYS A 67 -8.58 17.32 14.70
CA LYS A 67 -9.74 16.46 14.99
C LYS A 67 -9.36 15.27 15.89
N PHE A 68 -8.11 14.83 15.83
CA PHE A 68 -7.61 13.65 16.54
C PHE A 68 -6.45 14.04 17.45
N SER A 69 -6.39 13.43 18.62
CA SER A 69 -5.38 13.65 19.66
C SER A 69 -3.99 13.16 19.23
N ASN A 70 -2.98 13.52 20.00
CA ASN A 70 -1.62 13.04 19.77
C ASN A 70 -1.49 11.55 20.15
N GLU A 71 -2.25 11.08 21.13
CA GLU A 71 -2.31 9.68 21.57
C GLU A 71 -2.82 8.78 20.44
N GLU A 72 -3.94 9.15 19.84
CA GLU A 72 -4.52 8.42 18.69
C GLU A 72 -3.55 8.34 17.50
N ARG A 73 -2.76 9.40 17.26
CA ARG A 73 -1.73 9.39 16.21
C ARG A 73 -0.56 8.48 16.55
N LYS A 74 -0.12 8.47 17.82
CA LYS A 74 0.93 7.55 18.29
C LYS A 74 0.47 6.11 18.19
N GLU A 75 -0.80 5.83 18.44
CA GLU A 75 -1.37 4.49 18.30
C GLU A 75 -1.28 3.97 16.85
N ILE A 76 -1.59 4.81 15.85
CA ILE A 76 -1.40 4.45 14.45
C ILE A 76 0.04 4.03 14.16
N ILE A 77 1.02 4.81 14.65
CA ILE A 77 2.45 4.54 14.46
C ILE A 77 2.84 3.24 15.19
N SER A 78 2.36 3.04 16.41
CA SER A 78 2.60 1.84 17.20
C SER A 78 2.04 0.60 16.53
N LEU A 79 0.78 0.64 16.07
CA LEU A 79 0.16 -0.44 15.31
C LEU A 79 0.97 -0.76 14.04
N ARG A 80 1.36 0.28 13.28
CA ARG A 80 2.15 0.10 12.06
C ARG A 80 3.48 -0.60 12.33
N ASN A 81 4.21 -0.21 13.39
CA ASN A 81 5.50 -0.80 13.74
C ASN A 81 5.37 -2.23 14.26
N LYS A 82 4.36 -2.50 15.11
CA LYS A 82 4.16 -3.81 15.71
C LYS A 82 3.64 -4.86 14.73
N THR A 83 2.82 -4.46 13.79
CA THR A 83 2.03 -5.39 12.96
C THR A 83 2.33 -5.29 11.48
N GLY A 84 2.99 -4.22 11.00
CA GLY A 84 3.16 -3.95 9.59
C GLY A 84 1.84 -3.72 8.81
N TYR A 85 0.72 -3.57 9.49
CA TYR A 85 -0.60 -3.45 8.87
C TYR A 85 -0.66 -2.32 7.83
N SER A 86 -1.43 -2.53 6.78
CA SER A 86 -1.78 -1.50 5.80
C SER A 86 -2.66 -0.42 6.45
N SER A 87 -2.79 0.75 5.80
CA SER A 87 -3.69 1.81 6.27
C SER A 87 -5.14 1.35 6.42
N HIS A 88 -5.59 0.43 5.57
CA HIS A 88 -6.91 -0.16 5.62
C HIS A 88 -7.09 -1.07 6.86
N GLN A 89 -6.13 -1.97 7.11
CA GLN A 89 -6.16 -2.84 8.29
C GLN A 89 -6.09 -2.03 9.60
N ILE A 90 -5.25 -1.00 9.66
CA ILE A 90 -5.19 -0.08 10.80
C ILE A 90 -6.54 0.62 11.02
N ARG A 91 -7.23 1.04 9.94
CA ARG A 91 -8.56 1.63 10.05
C ARG A 91 -9.53 0.69 10.72
N ILE A 92 -9.59 -0.58 10.28
CA ILE A 92 -10.47 -1.59 10.87
C ILE A 92 -10.15 -1.79 12.36
N LYS A 93 -8.87 -1.94 12.72
CA LYS A 93 -8.46 -2.12 14.12
C LYS A 93 -8.76 -0.90 15.01
N LEU A 94 -8.76 0.30 14.47
CA LEU A 94 -9.16 1.51 15.20
C LEU A 94 -10.69 1.58 15.33
N GLU A 95 -11.44 1.18 14.31
CA GLU A 95 -12.91 1.10 14.35
C GLU A 95 -13.39 0.11 15.42
N GLU A 96 -12.72 -1.04 15.58
CA GLU A 96 -12.98 -2.01 16.67
C GLU A 96 -12.84 -1.38 18.08
N LYS A 97 -11.99 -0.35 18.21
CA LYS A 97 -11.78 0.43 19.44
C LYS A 97 -12.67 1.68 19.53
N GLY A 98 -13.63 1.85 18.63
CA GLY A 98 -14.52 3.02 18.58
C GLY A 98 -13.88 4.28 17.98
N ILE A 99 -12.69 4.20 17.41
CA ILE A 99 -11.97 5.34 16.81
C ILE A 99 -12.21 5.36 15.31
N VAL A 100 -13.06 6.26 14.83
CA VAL A 100 -13.41 6.37 13.41
C VAL A 100 -12.52 7.39 12.71
N MET A 101 -11.60 6.91 11.87
CA MET A 101 -10.67 7.72 11.09
C MET A 101 -10.72 7.37 9.61
N SER A 102 -10.51 8.38 8.74
CA SER A 102 -10.40 8.11 7.31
C SER A 102 -9.05 7.46 6.98
N GLU A 103 -9.06 6.54 6.03
CA GLU A 103 -7.83 5.88 5.55
C GLU A 103 -6.79 6.88 5.02
N SER A 104 -7.26 7.96 4.35
CA SER A 104 -6.38 9.03 3.86
C SER A 104 -5.64 9.76 4.99
N PHE A 105 -6.28 9.92 6.14
CA PHE A 105 -5.65 10.53 7.31
C PHE A 105 -4.59 9.58 7.91
N ILE A 106 -4.91 8.30 8.04
CA ILE A 106 -3.96 7.26 8.49
C ILE A 106 -2.74 7.21 7.57
N LYS A 107 -2.94 7.20 6.23
CA LYS A 107 -1.85 7.27 5.24
C LYS A 107 -0.94 8.49 5.45
N LYS A 108 -1.51 9.66 5.74
CA LYS A 108 -0.73 10.88 6.03
C LYS A 108 0.14 10.73 7.28
N ILE A 109 -0.37 10.10 8.33
CA ILE A 109 0.39 9.87 9.57
C ILE A 109 1.52 8.88 9.33
N ILE A 110 1.26 7.76 8.67
CA ILE A 110 2.25 6.75 8.30
C ILE A 110 3.37 7.39 7.46
N LYS A 111 3.00 8.21 6.46
CA LYS A 111 3.98 8.93 5.62
C LYS A 111 4.81 9.92 6.43
N LYS A 112 4.18 10.69 7.33
CA LYS A 112 4.88 11.64 8.19
C LYS A 112 5.82 10.96 9.19
N GLY A 113 5.48 9.75 9.64
CA GLY A 113 6.31 8.91 10.49
C GLY A 113 7.45 8.17 9.76
N GLY A 114 7.61 8.36 8.43
CA GLY A 114 8.63 7.66 7.65
C GLY A 114 8.36 6.17 7.43
N LEU A 115 7.15 5.69 7.77
CA LEU A 115 6.78 4.27 7.75
C LEU A 115 6.06 3.86 6.45
N SER A 116 6.15 4.68 5.41
CA SER A 116 5.64 4.31 4.08
C SER A 116 6.48 3.18 3.50
N ARG A 117 5.83 2.16 2.93
CA ARG A 117 6.54 1.19 2.10
C ARG A 117 7.10 1.93 0.89
N GLY A 118 8.39 1.72 0.59
CA GLY A 118 8.99 2.29 -0.63
C GLY A 118 8.18 1.87 -1.85
N ASN A 119 8.01 2.77 -2.79
CA ASN A 119 7.46 2.38 -4.10
C ASN A 119 8.40 1.32 -4.68
N LYS A 120 7.89 0.12 -4.98
CA LYS A 120 8.59 -0.78 -5.88
C LYS A 120 8.83 0.01 -7.16
N MET A 121 10.05 0.00 -7.67
CA MET A 121 10.38 0.62 -8.96
C MET A 121 9.32 0.20 -9.98
N GLU A 122 8.72 1.17 -10.64
CA GLU A 122 7.83 0.91 -11.78
C GLU A 122 8.67 0.34 -12.92
N GLY A 123 8.81 -1.00 -12.94
CA GLY A 123 9.23 -1.70 -14.14
C GLY A 123 8.16 -1.51 -15.22
N THR A 124 8.59 -1.46 -16.47
CA THR A 124 7.70 -1.40 -17.63
C THR A 124 6.61 -2.46 -17.48
N ARG A 125 5.36 -2.03 -17.28
CA ARG A 125 4.22 -2.95 -17.17
C ARG A 125 4.00 -3.61 -18.50
N LEU A 126 4.51 -4.83 -18.67
CA LEU A 126 4.10 -5.69 -19.77
C LEU A 126 2.59 -5.92 -19.63
N LYS A 127 1.90 -5.82 -20.76
CA LYS A 127 0.45 -6.05 -20.83
C LYS A 127 0.21 -7.55 -20.63
N TRP A 128 -0.04 -7.97 -19.38
CA TRP A 128 -0.31 -9.38 -19.06
C TRP A 128 -1.75 -9.72 -19.44
N VAL A 129 -1.94 -10.78 -20.21
CA VAL A 129 -3.25 -11.40 -20.40
C VAL A 129 -3.57 -12.13 -19.09
N ARG A 130 -4.54 -11.64 -18.34
CA ARG A 130 -5.02 -12.33 -17.14
C ARG A 130 -5.75 -13.59 -17.55
N PHE A 131 -5.23 -14.71 -17.11
CA PHE A 131 -5.92 -15.98 -17.17
C PHE A 131 -6.63 -16.19 -15.83
N GLU A 132 -7.95 -16.26 -15.85
CA GLU A 132 -8.77 -16.34 -14.64
C GLU A 132 -10.00 -17.19 -14.93
N ARG A 133 -10.36 -18.09 -14.01
CA ARG A 133 -11.59 -18.89 -14.11
C ARG A 133 -12.78 -18.04 -13.69
N ASP A 134 -13.93 -18.26 -14.36
CA ASP A 134 -15.13 -17.45 -14.14
C ASP A 134 -15.86 -17.77 -12.82
N ASN A 135 -15.67 -18.99 -12.28
CA ASN A 135 -16.39 -19.45 -11.10
C ASN A 135 -15.44 -19.93 -10.00
N PRO A 136 -15.77 -19.65 -8.70
CA PRO A 136 -15.07 -20.23 -7.57
C PRO A 136 -15.04 -21.75 -7.60
N ASN A 137 -14.01 -22.36 -7.04
CA ASN A 137 -13.74 -23.79 -7.05
C ASN A 137 -13.61 -24.42 -8.45
N SER A 138 -13.45 -23.60 -9.50
CA SER A 138 -13.10 -24.12 -10.81
C SER A 138 -11.66 -24.58 -10.86
N MET A 139 -10.74 -23.82 -10.29
CA MET A 139 -9.32 -24.15 -10.25
C MET A 139 -8.69 -23.64 -8.97
N TRP A 140 -7.96 -24.52 -8.29
CA TRP A 140 -7.07 -24.13 -7.20
C TRP A 140 -5.62 -24.09 -7.68
N GLN A 141 -4.88 -23.11 -7.21
CA GLN A 141 -3.45 -22.96 -7.49
C GLN A 141 -2.64 -23.25 -6.23
N LEU A 142 -1.59 -24.04 -6.38
CA LEU A 142 -0.69 -24.43 -5.32
C LEU A 142 0.75 -24.11 -5.72
N ASP A 143 1.50 -23.59 -4.78
CA ASP A 143 2.95 -23.39 -4.92
C ASP A 143 3.57 -23.27 -3.54
N GLY A 144 4.48 -24.16 -3.20
CA GLY A 144 5.21 -24.15 -1.93
C GLY A 144 6.28 -23.08 -1.91
N THR A 145 6.51 -22.49 -0.76
CA THR A 145 7.60 -21.52 -0.59
C THR A 145 8.38 -21.81 0.70
N GLU A 146 9.69 -21.80 0.58
CA GLU A 146 10.58 -21.88 1.74
C GLU A 146 10.61 -20.53 2.48
N MET A 147 10.56 -20.60 3.79
CA MET A 147 10.61 -19.47 4.71
C MET A 147 12.05 -19.28 5.21
N ASP A 148 12.31 -18.11 5.79
CA ASP A 148 13.65 -17.74 6.30
C ASP A 148 14.15 -18.65 7.44
N ASP A 149 13.22 -19.37 8.11
CA ASP A 149 13.52 -20.36 9.16
C ASP A 149 13.78 -21.79 8.61
N GLY A 150 13.76 -21.96 7.29
CA GLY A 150 13.94 -23.24 6.61
C GLY A 150 12.68 -24.11 6.55
N ASP A 151 11.57 -23.65 7.12
CA ASP A 151 10.28 -24.35 7.01
C ASP A 151 9.59 -24.00 5.69
N TRP A 152 8.74 -24.90 5.22
CA TRP A 152 7.94 -24.71 4.00
C TRP A 152 6.51 -24.30 4.33
N VAL A 153 5.97 -23.38 3.54
CA VAL A 153 4.56 -22.99 3.62
C VAL A 153 3.89 -23.27 2.28
N LEU A 154 2.76 -23.98 2.34
CA LEU A 154 1.92 -24.29 1.19
C LEU A 154 0.60 -23.52 1.29
N PRO A 155 0.43 -22.43 0.58
CA PRO A 155 -0.87 -21.83 0.35
C PRO A 155 -1.60 -22.51 -0.80
N VAL A 156 -2.90 -22.68 -0.66
CA VAL A 156 -3.82 -23.07 -1.71
C VAL A 156 -4.75 -21.90 -1.99
N GLU A 157 -4.74 -21.40 -3.23
CA GLU A 157 -5.51 -20.24 -3.65
C GLU A 157 -6.57 -20.61 -4.68
N ASP A 158 -7.80 -20.16 -4.51
CA ASP A 158 -8.82 -20.25 -5.55
C ASP A 158 -8.58 -19.20 -6.64
N ASP A 159 -8.48 -19.64 -7.88
CA ASP A 159 -8.11 -18.81 -9.03
C ASP A 159 -9.10 -17.67 -9.31
N CYS A 160 -10.39 -17.90 -9.10
CA CYS A 160 -11.44 -16.91 -9.34
C CYS A 160 -11.54 -15.88 -8.22
N SER A 161 -11.76 -16.34 -6.99
CA SER A 161 -12.04 -15.45 -5.85
C SER A 161 -10.79 -14.85 -5.20
N ARG A 162 -9.61 -15.42 -5.46
CA ARG A 162 -8.36 -15.10 -4.74
C ARG A 162 -8.39 -15.45 -3.27
N TYR A 163 -9.33 -16.26 -2.89
CA TYR A 163 -9.45 -16.73 -1.52
C TYR A 163 -8.36 -17.75 -1.22
N CYS A 164 -7.67 -17.57 -0.10
CA CYS A 164 -6.73 -18.56 0.40
C CYS A 164 -7.54 -19.67 1.06
N VAL A 165 -7.72 -20.76 0.35
CA VAL A 165 -8.57 -21.90 0.75
C VAL A 165 -8.01 -22.54 2.01
N ILE A 166 -6.70 -22.78 2.04
CA ILE A 166 -5.97 -23.30 3.18
C ILE A 166 -4.51 -22.89 3.12
N ILE A 167 -3.86 -22.83 4.27
CA ILE A 167 -2.42 -22.62 4.39
C ILE A 167 -1.85 -23.55 5.46
N LYS A 168 -0.78 -24.24 5.15
CA LYS A 168 -0.08 -25.14 6.08
C LYS A 168 1.42 -24.90 6.05
N LYS A 169 2.05 -25.15 7.20
CA LYS A 169 3.49 -25.04 7.39
C LYS A 169 4.09 -26.41 7.71
N PHE A 170 5.24 -26.72 7.10
CA PHE A 170 5.93 -28.00 7.23
C PHE A 170 7.44 -27.80 7.35
N LYS A 171 8.11 -28.69 8.05
CA LYS A 171 9.58 -28.77 7.99
C LYS A 171 10.09 -29.25 6.63
N HIS A 172 9.36 -30.20 6.04
CA HIS A 172 9.66 -30.73 4.70
C HIS A 172 8.35 -30.93 3.97
N MET A 173 8.26 -30.44 2.74
CA MET A 173 7.10 -30.64 1.88
C MET A 173 7.27 -31.93 1.10
N THR A 174 6.28 -32.81 1.19
CA THR A 174 6.26 -34.10 0.48
C THR A 174 4.90 -34.27 -0.20
N THR A 175 4.82 -35.12 -1.24
CA THR A 175 3.58 -35.43 -1.93
C THR A 175 2.46 -35.85 -0.98
N VAL A 176 2.77 -36.70 -0.01
CA VAL A 176 1.78 -37.17 0.99
C VAL A 176 1.20 -36.00 1.78
N LYS A 177 2.04 -35.10 2.28
CA LYS A 177 1.58 -33.93 3.04
C LYS A 177 0.77 -32.94 2.19
N VAL A 178 1.13 -32.78 0.92
CA VAL A 178 0.34 -31.97 -0.01
C VAL A 178 -1.05 -32.58 -0.19
N ILE A 179 -1.14 -33.90 -0.36
CA ILE A 179 -2.42 -34.61 -0.48
C ILE A 179 -3.26 -34.45 0.79
N GLU A 180 -2.69 -34.63 1.98
CA GLU A 180 -3.38 -34.43 3.25
C GLU A 180 -3.98 -33.01 3.37
N VAL A 181 -3.23 -31.99 2.97
CA VAL A 181 -3.72 -30.60 2.98
C VAL A 181 -4.87 -30.41 2.01
N LEU A 182 -4.80 -30.99 0.83
CA LEU A 182 -5.87 -30.91 -0.17
C LEU A 182 -7.13 -31.65 0.29
N GLU A 183 -7.00 -32.80 0.93
CA GLU A 183 -8.13 -33.53 1.51
C GLU A 183 -8.83 -32.73 2.61
N GLU A 184 -8.05 -32.10 3.50
CA GLU A 184 -8.60 -31.18 4.51
C GLU A 184 -9.33 -29.98 3.84
N ALA A 185 -8.71 -29.39 2.83
CA ALA A 185 -9.30 -28.27 2.10
C ALA A 185 -10.60 -28.66 1.38
N ILE A 186 -10.63 -29.83 0.74
CA ILE A 186 -11.83 -30.37 0.06
C ILE A 186 -12.96 -30.63 1.05
N ALA A 187 -12.65 -31.14 2.24
CA ALA A 187 -13.65 -31.39 3.27
C ALA A 187 -14.35 -30.09 3.72
N ILE A 188 -13.63 -28.96 3.74
CA ILE A 188 -14.17 -27.65 4.18
C ILE A 188 -14.82 -26.88 3.03
N HIS A 189 -14.19 -26.83 1.85
CA HIS A 189 -14.52 -25.86 0.79
C HIS A 189 -15.09 -26.48 -0.48
N ARG A 190 -15.36 -27.76 -0.51
CA ARG A 190 -15.72 -28.55 -1.68
C ARG A 190 -14.54 -28.77 -2.64
N LYS A 191 -14.67 -29.80 -3.45
CA LYS A 191 -13.65 -30.22 -4.40
C LYS A 191 -13.55 -29.26 -5.60
N PRO A 192 -12.34 -28.82 -6.00
CA PRO A 192 -12.13 -28.09 -7.24
C PRO A 192 -12.25 -29.01 -8.45
N ARG A 193 -12.49 -28.46 -9.62
CA ARG A 193 -12.44 -29.20 -10.89
C ARG A 193 -11.01 -29.39 -11.37
N GLU A 194 -10.16 -28.42 -11.15
CA GLU A 194 -8.80 -28.35 -11.63
C GLU A 194 -7.84 -27.95 -10.51
N ILE A 195 -6.64 -28.48 -10.55
CA ILE A 195 -5.53 -28.06 -9.70
C ILE A 195 -4.36 -27.66 -10.61
N LEU A 196 -3.82 -26.46 -10.40
CA LEU A 196 -2.65 -25.93 -11.07
C LEU A 196 -1.46 -25.91 -10.12
N THR A 197 -0.36 -26.58 -10.54
CA THR A 197 0.91 -26.57 -9.81
C THR A 197 2.06 -26.17 -10.72
N ASP A 198 3.21 -25.93 -10.13
CA ASP A 198 4.47 -25.95 -10.87
C ASP A 198 4.94 -27.41 -11.10
N ASN A 199 6.20 -27.58 -11.55
CA ASN A 199 6.81 -28.89 -11.77
C ASN A 199 7.68 -29.32 -10.56
N GLY A 200 7.30 -28.96 -9.35
CA GLY A 200 7.97 -29.39 -8.13
C GLY A 200 7.94 -30.93 -7.95
N SER A 201 8.93 -31.48 -7.28
CA SER A 201 9.02 -32.93 -7.01
C SER A 201 7.84 -33.45 -6.21
N GLU A 202 7.30 -32.64 -5.31
CA GLU A 202 6.13 -32.90 -4.47
C GLU A 202 4.83 -33.03 -5.25
N PHE A 203 4.75 -32.46 -6.46
CA PHE A 203 3.65 -32.61 -7.41
C PHE A 203 3.94 -33.63 -8.52
N GLY A 204 5.06 -34.36 -8.38
CA GLY A 204 5.46 -35.41 -9.30
C GLY A 204 6.40 -34.95 -10.43
N GLY A 205 6.91 -33.76 -10.38
CA GLY A 205 7.87 -33.25 -11.34
C GLY A 205 7.32 -33.27 -12.76
N THR A 206 8.11 -33.80 -13.70
CA THR A 206 7.70 -33.99 -15.11
C THR A 206 7.10 -35.37 -15.41
N SER A 207 6.99 -36.27 -14.42
CA SER A 207 6.40 -37.58 -14.58
C SER A 207 4.90 -37.50 -14.80
N LYS A 208 4.36 -38.26 -15.75
CA LYS A 208 2.93 -38.32 -16.01
C LYS A 208 2.17 -39.35 -15.15
N GLU A 209 2.86 -40.10 -14.31
CA GLU A 209 2.28 -41.16 -13.47
C GLU A 209 2.73 -41.03 -12.02
N SER A 210 2.82 -39.78 -11.56
CA SER A 210 3.20 -39.53 -10.18
C SER A 210 2.10 -39.95 -9.20
N GLU A 211 2.46 -40.11 -7.92
CA GLU A 211 1.51 -40.38 -6.85
C GLU A 211 0.45 -39.24 -6.74
N PHE A 212 0.87 -38.02 -6.98
CA PHE A 212 -0.03 -36.86 -7.00
C PHE A 212 -1.04 -36.93 -8.17
N ASP A 213 -0.59 -37.34 -9.36
CA ASP A 213 -1.49 -37.50 -10.51
C ASP A 213 -2.52 -38.59 -10.28
N LYS A 214 -2.08 -39.74 -9.77
CA LYS A 214 -2.98 -40.85 -9.42
C LYS A 214 -4.03 -40.47 -8.38
N TRP A 215 -3.62 -39.66 -7.39
CA TRP A 215 -4.56 -39.11 -6.40
C TRP A 215 -5.55 -38.15 -7.07
N CYS A 216 -5.10 -37.23 -7.91
CA CYS A 216 -5.98 -36.32 -8.65
C CYS A 216 -6.99 -37.07 -9.50
N GLU A 217 -6.54 -38.09 -10.24
CA GLU A 217 -7.39 -38.95 -11.06
C GLU A 217 -8.45 -39.65 -10.22
N LYS A 218 -8.07 -40.27 -9.10
CA LYS A 218 -8.99 -40.90 -8.14
C LYS A 218 -10.05 -39.94 -7.62
N GLN A 219 -9.67 -38.66 -7.43
CA GLN A 219 -10.58 -37.63 -7.01
C GLN A 219 -11.39 -37.00 -8.14
N ASN A 220 -11.20 -37.40 -9.40
CA ASN A 220 -11.78 -36.75 -10.59
C ASN A 220 -11.41 -35.25 -10.64
N ILE A 221 -10.16 -34.91 -10.40
CA ILE A 221 -9.59 -33.56 -10.48
C ILE A 221 -8.60 -33.53 -11.63
N ILE A 222 -8.69 -32.52 -12.48
CA ILE A 222 -7.75 -32.32 -13.57
C ILE A 222 -6.49 -31.64 -13.04
N HIS A 223 -5.35 -32.35 -13.09
CA HIS A 223 -4.07 -31.78 -12.73
C HIS A 223 -3.45 -31.03 -13.93
N ILE A 224 -3.20 -29.73 -13.78
CA ILE A 224 -2.58 -28.86 -14.76
C ILE A 224 -1.20 -28.46 -14.25
N ARG A 225 -0.14 -28.77 -15.00
CA ARG A 225 1.21 -28.32 -14.70
C ARG A 225 1.52 -27.02 -15.43
N SER A 226 2.18 -26.10 -14.76
CA SER A 226 2.68 -24.90 -15.42
C SER A 226 3.72 -25.28 -16.47
N GLY A 227 3.68 -24.59 -17.62
CA GLY A 227 4.69 -24.82 -18.68
C GLY A 227 6.09 -24.47 -18.18
N VAL A 228 7.08 -25.30 -18.57
CA VAL A 228 8.49 -25.05 -18.28
C VAL A 228 8.86 -23.64 -18.76
N HIS A 229 9.50 -22.85 -17.92
CA HIS A 229 9.87 -21.44 -18.18
C HIS A 229 8.70 -20.46 -18.45
N LYS A 230 7.48 -20.76 -18.01
CA LYS A 230 6.35 -19.82 -18.05
C LYS A 230 5.97 -19.37 -16.63
N PRO A 231 6.72 -18.44 -16.00
CA PRO A 231 6.47 -17.99 -14.62
C PRO A 231 5.14 -17.26 -14.45
N THR A 232 4.47 -16.92 -15.55
CA THR A 232 3.19 -16.19 -15.56
C THR A 232 2.02 -17.01 -15.09
N THR A 233 2.12 -18.34 -15.17
CA THR A 233 1.01 -19.25 -14.87
C THR A 233 0.77 -19.37 -13.36
N VAL A 234 1.82 -19.27 -12.55
CA VAL A 234 1.76 -19.37 -11.07
C VAL A 234 1.91 -18.00 -10.39
N GLY A 235 1.94 -16.92 -11.15
CA GLY A 235 2.17 -15.56 -10.64
C GLY A 235 1.12 -15.05 -9.64
N LYS A 236 -0.04 -15.70 -9.56
CA LYS A 236 -1.09 -15.37 -8.60
C LYS A 236 -0.71 -15.86 -7.20
N VAL A 237 -0.33 -17.11 -7.07
CA VAL A 237 0.14 -17.70 -5.80
C VAL A 237 1.38 -16.99 -5.28
N SER A 238 2.27 -16.54 -6.17
CA SER A 238 3.44 -15.75 -5.77
C SER A 238 3.08 -14.44 -5.05
N ALA A 239 1.94 -13.84 -5.35
CA ALA A 239 1.47 -12.65 -4.64
C ALA A 239 1.02 -12.98 -3.21
N ILE A 240 0.34 -14.11 -3.04
CA ILE A 240 -0.07 -14.62 -1.71
C ILE A 240 1.16 -15.01 -0.89
N GLN A 241 2.13 -15.69 -1.48
CA GLN A 241 3.39 -16.07 -0.83
C GLN A 241 4.16 -14.83 -0.32
N GLN A 242 4.30 -13.78 -1.13
CA GLN A 242 4.91 -12.53 -0.70
C GLN A 242 4.16 -11.89 0.47
N THR A 243 2.84 -11.99 0.49
CA THR A 243 2.03 -11.50 1.60
C THR A 243 2.28 -12.33 2.86
N ILE A 244 2.27 -13.65 2.74
CA ILE A 244 2.53 -14.59 3.83
C ILE A 244 3.94 -14.35 4.42
N LYS A 245 4.99 -14.34 3.61
CA LYS A 245 6.37 -14.06 4.06
C LYS A 245 6.45 -12.75 4.84
N ARG A 246 5.84 -11.70 4.32
CA ARG A 246 5.83 -10.41 4.98
C ARG A 246 5.05 -10.41 6.30
N GLU A 247 3.88 -11.04 6.33
CA GLU A 247 3.02 -11.04 7.52
C GLU A 247 3.57 -11.97 8.61
N LEU A 248 4.08 -13.14 8.23
CA LEU A 248 4.67 -14.07 9.18
C LEU A 248 5.94 -13.53 9.83
N SER A 249 6.73 -12.69 9.14
CA SER A 249 7.90 -12.03 9.75
C SER A 249 7.55 -11.19 10.98
N TYR A 250 6.33 -10.68 11.07
CA TYR A 250 5.84 -9.95 12.25
C TYR A 250 5.33 -10.86 13.39
N CYS A 251 5.24 -12.17 13.15
CA CYS A 251 4.82 -13.17 14.11
C CYS A 251 5.95 -14.18 14.40
N ASN A 252 7.21 -13.81 14.19
CA ASN A 252 8.36 -14.70 14.32
C ASN A 252 8.21 -16.02 13.55
N ASN A 253 7.60 -15.95 12.35
CA ASN A 253 7.26 -17.07 11.48
C ASN A 253 6.31 -18.12 12.10
N ASP A 254 5.57 -17.74 13.14
CA ASP A 254 4.55 -18.59 13.75
C ASP A 254 3.21 -18.42 13.01
N LEU A 255 2.76 -19.49 12.34
CA LEU A 255 1.54 -19.51 11.56
C LEU A 255 0.28 -19.44 12.45
N GLU A 256 0.29 -20.06 13.61
CA GLU A 256 -0.85 -20.02 14.53
C GLU A 256 -1.01 -18.63 15.15
N ALA A 257 0.10 -18.01 15.59
CA ALA A 257 0.09 -16.62 16.03
C ALA A 257 -0.38 -15.66 14.92
N TRP A 258 -0.07 -15.94 13.66
CA TRP A 258 -0.55 -15.14 12.53
C TRP A 258 -2.07 -15.30 12.28
N ARG A 259 -2.62 -16.52 12.41
CA ARG A 259 -4.06 -16.78 12.25
C ARG A 259 -4.91 -16.09 13.30
N MET A 260 -4.35 -15.84 14.48
CA MET A 260 -5.04 -15.17 15.58
C MET A 260 -5.01 -13.63 15.50
N ARG A 261 -4.37 -13.05 14.48
CA ARG A 261 -4.29 -11.60 14.25
C ARG A 261 -5.40 -11.09 13.39
#